data_a5b778085cc1b0df718f990dff5555df
#
_entry.id   a5b778085cc1b0df718f990dff5555df
#
_cell.length_a   1.000
_cell.length_b   1.000
_cell.length_c   1.000
_cell.angle_alpha   90.00
_cell.angle_beta   90.00
_cell.angle_gamma   90.00
#
_symmetry.space_group_name_H-M   'P 1'
#
loop_
_entity.id
_entity.type
_entity.pdbx_description
1 polymer ?
#
loop_
_entity_poly.entity_id
_entity_poly.type
_entity_poly.pdbx_seq_one_letter_code
_entity_poly.pdbx_strand_id
1 'polypeptide(L)'
;MRTPRPAPAPYTPKRALNSGSSAGAAAALGTQKLAGKNDLFAFSSAFLTGYLAGIPLGRFELHGAFTSLTEHVMAAQSYTAFWSVWCSWFAAAFLQASLIYLCGFHLWGSIFTGAYFAFKGTVLGVCASAIYASGGARALVVYWLLNCLPELVLSAFMLWLAHSSCRVSQSLSSIVFSGCRCALNGAIRRLSVHYLLCLLGCAVSSFMFSGSAVLFASVLL
;
A
#
# COMPACT_ATOMS: atom_id res chain seq x y z
N MET A 1 71.25 -21.87 -35.73
CA MET A 1 69.96 -21.94 -36.47
C MET A 1 68.80 -21.99 -35.46
N ARG A 2 68.01 -20.93 -35.31
CA ARG A 2 66.83 -20.92 -34.42
C ARG A 2 65.59 -21.12 -35.29
N THR A 3 64.85 -22.18 -35.02
CA THR A 3 63.58 -22.49 -35.67
C THR A 3 62.52 -21.44 -35.20
N PRO A 4 61.71 -20.89 -36.10
CA PRO A 4 60.69 -19.92 -35.74
C PRO A 4 59.53 -20.64 -34.99
N ARG A 5 59.04 -20.04 -33.93
CA ARG A 5 57.84 -20.46 -33.19
C ARG A 5 56.58 -20.30 -34.07
N PRO A 6 55.69 -21.28 -34.12
CA PRO A 6 54.44 -21.12 -34.82
C PRO A 6 53.56 -20.07 -34.11
N ALA A 7 52.88 -19.27 -34.94
CA ALA A 7 51.96 -18.23 -34.47
C ALA A 7 50.73 -18.86 -33.75
N PRO A 8 50.20 -18.24 -32.68
CA PRO A 8 49.02 -18.71 -31.98
C PRO A 8 47.82 -18.61 -32.91
N ALA A 9 47.02 -19.69 -32.92
CA ALA A 9 45.77 -19.73 -33.69
C ALA A 9 44.77 -18.66 -33.26
N PRO A 10 44.01 -18.08 -34.19
CA PRO A 10 43.03 -17.03 -33.84
C PRO A 10 41.92 -17.61 -32.96
N TYR A 11 41.68 -16.90 -31.84
CA TYR A 11 40.64 -17.23 -30.86
C TYR A 11 39.28 -16.98 -31.49
N THR A 12 38.58 -18.00 -31.95
CA THR A 12 37.18 -17.92 -32.36
C THR A 12 36.30 -17.96 -31.10
N PRO A 13 35.56 -16.87 -30.77
CA PRO A 13 34.63 -16.95 -29.66
C PRO A 13 33.53 -17.94 -30.04
N LYS A 14 33.41 -19.03 -29.31
CA LYS A 14 32.27 -19.95 -29.38
C LYS A 14 31.02 -19.13 -28.99
N ARG A 15 30.29 -18.73 -29.99
CA ARG A 15 28.95 -18.19 -29.88
C ARG A 15 28.05 -19.30 -29.34
N ALA A 16 27.96 -19.40 -28.00
CA ALA A 16 27.02 -20.30 -27.35
C ALA A 16 25.62 -19.83 -27.78
N LEU A 17 24.98 -20.62 -28.63
CA LEU A 17 23.57 -20.46 -28.98
C LEU A 17 22.75 -20.64 -27.71
N ASN A 18 22.37 -19.50 -27.11
CA ASN A 18 21.48 -19.42 -25.95
C ASN A 18 20.02 -19.57 -26.42
N SER A 19 19.66 -20.66 -27.07
CA SER A 19 18.28 -20.95 -27.50
C SER A 19 17.38 -21.46 -26.36
N GLY A 20 17.94 -21.72 -25.16
CA GLY A 20 17.17 -22.14 -23.98
C GLY A 20 16.61 -21.01 -23.11
N SER A 21 16.99 -19.73 -23.37
CA SER A 21 16.72 -18.62 -22.46
C SER A 21 15.30 -18.02 -22.60
N SER A 22 14.66 -18.13 -23.77
CA SER A 22 13.37 -17.47 -24.02
C SER A 22 12.18 -18.15 -23.34
N ALA A 23 12.17 -19.48 -23.30
CA ALA A 23 11.09 -20.22 -22.64
C ALA A 23 11.13 -20.08 -21.12
N GLY A 24 12.33 -20.07 -20.52
CA GLY A 24 12.51 -19.85 -19.09
C GLY A 24 12.13 -18.42 -18.66
N ALA A 25 12.46 -17.42 -19.48
CA ALA A 25 12.08 -16.04 -19.22
C ALA A 25 10.57 -15.82 -19.35
N ALA A 26 9.91 -16.43 -20.32
CA ALA A 26 8.45 -16.36 -20.49
C ALA A 26 7.70 -17.07 -19.33
N ALA A 27 8.19 -18.22 -18.88
CA ALA A 27 7.63 -18.93 -17.72
C ALA A 27 7.82 -18.12 -16.43
N ALA A 28 9.00 -17.53 -16.23
CA ALA A 28 9.27 -16.65 -15.07
C ALA A 28 8.40 -15.39 -15.08
N LEU A 29 8.16 -14.78 -16.24
CA LEU A 29 7.23 -13.66 -16.40
C LEU A 29 5.77 -14.06 -16.11
N GLY A 30 5.36 -15.25 -16.53
CA GLY A 30 4.02 -15.79 -16.28
C GLY A 30 3.77 -16.03 -14.78
N THR A 31 4.70 -16.65 -14.08
CA THR A 31 4.62 -16.89 -12.63
C THR A 31 4.67 -15.58 -11.83
N GLN A 32 5.48 -14.61 -12.26
CA GLN A 32 5.57 -13.31 -11.60
C GLN A 32 4.30 -12.47 -11.77
N LYS A 33 3.60 -12.60 -12.90
CA LYS A 33 2.31 -11.93 -13.16
C LYS A 33 1.16 -12.53 -12.36
N LEU A 34 1.15 -13.85 -12.14
CA LEU A 34 0.18 -14.54 -11.29
C LEU A 34 0.40 -14.23 -9.80
N ALA A 35 1.66 -14.21 -9.32
CA ALA A 35 1.98 -13.86 -7.94
C ALA A 35 1.49 -12.45 -7.60
N GLY A 36 1.71 -11.47 -8.49
CA GLY A 36 1.28 -10.10 -8.23
C GLY A 36 -0.24 -9.89 -8.17
N LYS A 37 -1.03 -10.74 -8.83
CA LYS A 37 -2.49 -10.69 -8.75
C LYS A 37 -3.00 -11.26 -7.43
N ASN A 38 -2.32 -12.29 -6.91
CA ASN A 38 -2.65 -12.92 -5.64
C ASN A 38 -2.33 -11.99 -4.44
N ASP A 39 -1.26 -11.18 -4.51
CA ASP A 39 -0.90 -10.25 -3.44
C ASP A 39 -1.95 -9.15 -3.25
N LEU A 40 -2.44 -8.55 -4.35
CA LEU A 40 -3.51 -7.55 -4.30
C LEU A 40 -4.81 -8.14 -3.72
N PHE A 41 -5.15 -9.35 -4.14
CA PHE A 41 -6.33 -10.04 -3.61
C PHE A 41 -6.16 -10.34 -2.11
N ALA A 42 -4.98 -10.77 -1.68
CA ALA A 42 -4.68 -11.03 -0.27
C ALA A 42 -4.82 -9.77 0.60
N PHE A 43 -4.32 -8.62 0.14
CA PHE A 43 -4.46 -7.36 0.90
C PHE A 43 -5.88 -6.85 0.94
N SER A 44 -6.60 -6.95 -0.18
CA SER A 44 -8.02 -6.58 -0.23
C SER A 44 -8.87 -7.49 0.66
N SER A 45 -8.59 -8.79 0.70
CA SER A 45 -9.28 -9.74 1.59
C SER A 45 -8.93 -9.48 3.06
N ALA A 46 -7.67 -9.18 3.38
CA ALA A 46 -7.25 -8.81 4.73
C ALA A 46 -7.96 -7.54 5.22
N PHE A 47 -8.07 -6.52 4.36
CA PHE A 47 -8.81 -5.30 4.65
C PHE A 47 -10.30 -5.59 4.90
N LEU A 48 -10.95 -6.36 4.03
CA LEU A 48 -12.37 -6.70 4.17
C LEU A 48 -12.63 -7.52 5.43
N THR A 49 -11.78 -8.51 5.72
CA THR A 49 -11.87 -9.32 6.93
C THR A 49 -11.71 -8.45 8.19
N GLY A 50 -10.73 -7.53 8.18
CA GLY A 50 -10.57 -6.55 9.25
C GLY A 50 -11.81 -5.68 9.42
N TYR A 51 -12.36 -5.15 8.34
CA TYR A 51 -13.57 -4.33 8.37
C TYR A 51 -14.77 -5.07 8.98
N LEU A 52 -15.00 -6.30 8.55
CA LEU A 52 -16.08 -7.13 9.11
C LEU A 52 -15.86 -7.47 10.59
N ALA A 53 -14.60 -7.71 10.99
CA ALA A 53 -14.25 -7.95 12.40
C ALA A 53 -14.38 -6.67 13.25
N GLY A 54 -14.18 -5.49 12.67
CA GLY A 54 -14.33 -4.20 13.35
C GLY A 54 -15.78 -3.88 13.73
N ILE A 55 -16.76 -4.31 12.94
CA ILE A 55 -18.18 -4.02 13.20
C ILE A 55 -18.64 -4.53 14.58
N PRO A 56 -18.46 -5.80 14.95
CA PRO A 56 -18.82 -6.28 16.28
C PRO A 56 -17.96 -5.64 17.40
N LEU A 57 -16.67 -5.37 17.14
CA LEU A 57 -15.79 -4.73 18.11
C LEU A 57 -16.27 -3.32 18.48
N GLY A 58 -16.80 -2.56 17.55
CA GLY A 58 -17.38 -1.24 17.80
C GLY A 58 -18.68 -1.26 18.59
N ARG A 59 -19.37 -2.40 18.67
CA ARG A 59 -20.56 -2.59 19.52
C ARG A 59 -20.22 -2.99 20.95
N PHE A 60 -19.13 -3.73 21.14
CA PHE A 60 -18.60 -3.98 22.47
C PHE A 60 -17.88 -2.70 22.89
N GLU A 61 -18.44 -1.98 23.85
CA GLU A 61 -17.89 -0.75 24.44
C GLU A 61 -16.44 -0.97 24.92
N LEU A 62 -15.49 -1.05 23.98
CA LEU A 62 -14.05 -1.01 24.27
C LEU A 62 -13.70 0.44 24.66
N HIS A 63 -14.08 0.81 25.89
CA HIS A 63 -13.79 2.09 26.50
C HIS A 63 -12.27 2.34 26.53
N GLY A 64 -11.82 3.43 25.99
CA GLY A 64 -10.51 4.03 26.18
C GLY A 64 -9.65 4.22 24.93
N ALA A 65 -9.17 3.16 24.31
CA ALA A 65 -8.22 3.31 23.19
C ALA A 65 -8.88 3.59 21.82
N PHE A 66 -10.06 3.02 21.60
CA PHE A 66 -10.80 3.23 20.34
C PHE A 66 -11.70 4.46 20.39
N THR A 67 -12.14 4.93 21.56
CA THR A 67 -12.87 6.20 21.69
C THR A 67 -12.02 7.38 21.28
N SER A 68 -10.75 7.44 21.67
CA SER A 68 -9.86 8.52 21.26
C SER A 68 -9.60 8.51 19.75
N LEU A 69 -9.56 7.33 19.10
CA LEU A 69 -9.44 7.20 17.66
C LEU A 69 -10.72 7.65 16.92
N THR A 70 -11.88 7.22 17.40
CA THR A 70 -13.18 7.65 16.85
C THR A 70 -13.43 9.13 17.09
N GLU A 71 -13.08 9.66 18.26
CA GLU A 71 -13.12 11.08 18.56
C GLU A 71 -12.19 11.87 17.66
N HIS A 72 -10.98 11.40 17.38
CA HIS A 72 -10.08 12.07 16.47
C HIS A 72 -10.63 12.10 15.03
N VAL A 73 -11.23 11.01 14.56
CA VAL A 73 -11.89 10.95 13.25
C VAL A 73 -13.14 11.84 13.22
N MET A 74 -13.90 11.88 14.32
CA MET A 74 -15.11 12.71 14.46
C MET A 74 -14.75 14.19 14.68
N ALA A 75 -13.72 14.49 15.50
CA ALA A 75 -13.26 15.85 15.77
C ALA A 75 -12.68 16.53 14.52
N ALA A 76 -12.15 15.76 13.56
CA ALA A 76 -11.75 16.32 12.26
C ALA A 76 -12.91 17.03 11.53
N GLN A 77 -14.15 16.68 11.84
CA GLN A 77 -15.35 17.36 11.30
C GLN A 77 -15.65 18.72 11.98
N SER A 78 -15.06 19.00 13.12
CA SER A 78 -15.24 20.27 13.85
C SER A 78 -14.20 21.35 13.48
N TYR A 79 -13.28 21.06 12.57
CA TYR A 79 -12.31 22.05 12.13
C TYR A 79 -12.93 23.03 11.13
N THR A 80 -13.00 24.29 11.52
CA THR A 80 -13.52 25.40 10.68
C THR A 80 -12.51 25.86 9.62
N ALA A 81 -11.22 25.50 9.76
CA ALA A 81 -10.15 25.92 8.85
C ALA A 81 -9.74 24.79 7.89
N PHE A 82 -10.01 24.98 6.61
CA PHE A 82 -9.64 24.04 5.53
C PHE A 82 -8.19 23.53 5.62
N TRP A 83 -7.23 24.45 5.80
CA TRP A 83 -5.81 24.10 5.84
C TRP A 83 -5.43 23.24 7.04
N SER A 84 -6.05 23.43 8.18
CA SER A 84 -5.82 22.61 9.37
C SER A 84 -6.26 21.17 9.15
N VAL A 85 -7.45 21.00 8.58
CA VAL A 85 -8.00 19.67 8.22
C VAL A 85 -7.11 19.00 7.20
N TRP A 86 -6.74 19.73 6.13
CA TRP A 86 -5.87 19.20 5.08
C TRP A 86 -4.51 18.74 5.60
N CYS A 87 -3.84 19.57 6.41
CA CYS A 87 -2.54 19.21 6.99
C CYS A 87 -2.62 17.97 7.88
N SER A 88 -3.66 17.87 8.72
CA SER A 88 -3.85 16.72 9.61
C SER A 88 -4.06 15.43 8.84
N TRP A 89 -4.94 15.43 7.84
CA TRP A 89 -5.22 14.27 7.01
C TRP A 89 -4.05 13.89 6.13
N PHE A 90 -3.37 14.89 5.55
CA PHE A 90 -2.17 14.64 4.76
C PHE A 90 -1.05 14.04 5.61
N ALA A 91 -0.82 14.56 6.82
CA ALA A 91 0.19 14.00 7.74
C ALA A 91 -0.12 12.54 8.10
N ALA A 92 -1.38 12.22 8.40
CA ALA A 92 -1.79 10.84 8.68
C ALA A 92 -1.59 9.93 7.46
N ALA A 93 -2.00 10.37 6.26
CA ALA A 93 -1.82 9.61 5.02
C ALA A 93 -0.34 9.45 4.66
N PHE A 94 0.48 10.48 4.87
CA PHE A 94 1.93 10.45 4.68
C PHE A 94 2.60 9.42 5.58
N LEU A 95 2.24 9.36 6.87
CA LEU A 95 2.78 8.37 7.81
C LEU A 95 2.41 6.95 7.37
N GLN A 96 1.16 6.74 6.94
CA GLN A 96 0.71 5.44 6.43
C GLN A 96 1.48 5.01 5.17
N ALA A 97 1.66 5.90 4.20
CA ALA A 97 2.44 5.64 2.99
C ALA A 97 3.90 5.33 3.31
N SER A 98 4.50 6.10 4.23
CA SER A 98 5.88 5.90 4.68
C SER A 98 6.07 4.55 5.38
N LEU A 99 5.10 4.13 6.20
CA LEU A 99 5.12 2.82 6.84
C LEU A 99 5.13 1.69 5.80
N ILE A 100 4.24 1.74 4.80
CA ILE A 100 4.18 0.74 3.72
C ILE A 100 5.48 0.75 2.89
N TYR A 101 6.04 1.94 2.62
CA TYR A 101 7.32 2.08 1.92
C TYR A 101 8.45 1.41 2.67
N LEU A 102 8.56 1.65 3.98
CA LEU A 102 9.58 1.05 4.85
C LEU A 102 9.41 -0.47 4.97
N CYS A 103 8.19 -0.98 4.98
CA CYS A 103 7.92 -2.42 4.94
C CYS A 103 8.55 -3.09 3.72
N GLY A 104 8.71 -2.39 2.58
CA GLY A 104 9.38 -2.90 1.39
C GLY A 104 10.84 -3.29 1.61
N PHE A 105 11.53 -2.68 2.55
CA PHE A 105 12.93 -2.97 2.90
C PHE A 105 13.09 -4.04 3.98
N HIS A 106 11.98 -4.58 4.48
CA HIS A 106 12.00 -5.63 5.48
C HIS A 106 11.77 -7.02 4.85
N LEU A 107 12.46 -8.06 5.35
CA LEU A 107 12.25 -9.44 4.88
C LEU A 107 10.80 -9.91 5.05
N TRP A 108 10.13 -9.45 6.10
CA TRP A 108 8.76 -9.79 6.48
C TRP A 108 7.75 -8.71 6.04
N GLY A 109 8.15 -7.85 5.12
CA GLY A 109 7.39 -6.67 4.71
C GLY A 109 6.01 -6.99 4.18
N SER A 110 5.83 -8.12 3.47
CA SER A 110 4.51 -8.55 2.99
C SER A 110 3.53 -8.87 4.13
N ILE A 111 4.02 -9.49 5.22
CA ILE A 111 3.21 -9.82 6.40
C ILE A 111 2.80 -8.54 7.12
N PHE A 112 3.75 -7.62 7.36
CA PHE A 112 3.46 -6.34 8.00
C PHE A 112 2.49 -5.49 7.18
N THR A 113 2.62 -5.50 5.86
CA THR A 113 1.69 -4.80 4.96
C THR A 113 0.29 -5.41 5.03
N GLY A 114 0.18 -6.75 5.06
CA GLY A 114 -1.10 -7.45 5.26
C GLY A 114 -1.76 -7.11 6.60
N ALA A 115 -0.98 -7.13 7.69
CA ALA A 115 -1.44 -6.75 9.03
C ALA A 115 -1.91 -5.27 9.07
N TYR A 116 -1.20 -4.37 8.38
CA TYR A 116 -1.60 -2.98 8.26
C TYR A 116 -2.97 -2.83 7.60
N PHE A 117 -3.23 -3.53 6.47
CA PHE A 117 -4.53 -3.47 5.80
C PHE A 117 -5.66 -4.06 6.65
N ALA A 118 -5.39 -5.17 7.36
CA ALA A 118 -6.35 -5.74 8.30
C ALA A 118 -6.68 -4.76 9.43
N PHE A 119 -5.66 -4.13 10.03
CA PHE A 119 -5.83 -3.13 11.08
C PHE A 119 -6.61 -1.90 10.57
N LYS A 120 -6.26 -1.37 9.40
CA LYS A 120 -6.97 -0.25 8.78
C LYS A 120 -8.45 -0.59 8.54
N GLY A 121 -8.72 -1.79 8.03
CA GLY A 121 -10.09 -2.29 7.86
C GLY A 121 -10.84 -2.33 9.21
N THR A 122 -10.21 -2.87 10.26
CA THR A 122 -10.81 -2.94 11.60
C THR A 122 -11.17 -1.57 12.15
N VAL A 123 -10.27 -0.59 12.04
CA VAL A 123 -10.54 0.80 12.48
C VAL A 123 -11.74 1.39 11.75
N LEU A 124 -11.81 1.23 10.42
CA LEU A 124 -12.95 1.73 9.63
C LEU A 124 -14.26 1.01 9.99
N GLY A 125 -14.22 -0.29 10.28
CA GLY A 125 -15.38 -1.06 10.74
C GLY A 125 -15.89 -0.59 12.11
N VAL A 126 -14.98 -0.33 13.05
CA VAL A 126 -15.30 0.24 14.38
C VAL A 126 -15.93 1.63 14.22
N CYS A 127 -15.34 2.52 13.41
CA CYS A 127 -15.89 3.86 13.16
C CYS A 127 -17.29 3.79 12.54
N ALA A 128 -17.51 2.95 11.54
CA ALA A 128 -18.81 2.78 10.90
C ALA A 128 -19.87 2.27 11.91
N SER A 129 -19.50 1.32 12.78
CA SER A 129 -20.38 0.80 13.82
C SER A 129 -20.74 1.85 14.87
N ALA A 130 -19.76 2.65 15.31
CA ALA A 130 -19.97 3.73 16.30
C ALA A 130 -20.90 4.82 15.74
N ILE A 131 -20.71 5.22 14.48
CA ILE A 131 -21.55 6.21 13.79
C ILE A 131 -22.98 5.68 13.62
N TYR A 132 -23.13 4.41 13.26
CA TYR A 132 -24.44 3.79 13.17
C TYR A 132 -25.16 3.77 14.53
N ALA A 133 -24.43 3.48 15.59
CA ALA A 133 -24.99 3.45 16.95
C ALA A 133 -25.43 4.82 17.44
N SER A 134 -24.72 5.90 17.07
CA SER A 134 -25.02 7.28 17.48
C SER A 134 -26.12 7.96 16.69
N GLY A 135 -26.19 7.74 15.36
CA GLY A 135 -27.08 8.47 14.45
C GLY A 135 -27.87 7.62 13.48
N GLY A 136 -27.85 6.30 13.63
CA GLY A 136 -28.56 5.35 12.79
C GLY A 136 -28.09 5.31 11.34
N ALA A 137 -28.94 4.77 10.47
CA ALA A 137 -28.63 4.58 9.04
C ALA A 137 -28.34 5.90 8.32
N ARG A 138 -29.02 7.00 8.69
CA ARG A 138 -28.85 8.31 8.05
C ARG A 138 -27.42 8.86 8.29
N ALA A 139 -26.93 8.79 9.53
CA ALA A 139 -25.59 9.24 9.87
C ALA A 139 -24.53 8.38 9.16
N LEU A 140 -24.76 7.07 9.07
CA LEU A 140 -23.87 6.14 8.37
C LEU A 140 -23.78 6.47 6.87
N VAL A 141 -24.92 6.77 6.21
CA VAL A 141 -24.93 7.13 4.79
C VAL A 141 -24.16 8.43 4.55
N VAL A 142 -24.38 9.45 5.40
CA VAL A 142 -23.65 10.72 5.32
C VAL A 142 -22.14 10.49 5.51
N TYR A 143 -21.75 9.71 6.50
CA TYR A 143 -20.35 9.35 6.73
C TYR A 143 -19.74 8.65 5.51
N TRP A 144 -20.45 7.67 4.94
CA TRP A 144 -19.99 6.96 3.75
C TRP A 144 -19.83 7.90 2.55
N LEU A 145 -20.77 8.78 2.34
CA LEU A 145 -20.74 9.73 1.21
C LEU A 145 -19.54 10.70 1.32
N LEU A 146 -19.25 11.16 2.53
CA LEU A 146 -18.17 12.11 2.81
C LEU A 146 -16.79 11.48 2.75
N ASN A 147 -16.65 10.30 3.36
CA ASN A 147 -15.35 9.67 3.54
C ASN A 147 -15.02 8.62 2.48
N CYS A 148 -16.05 8.00 1.85
CA CYS A 148 -15.85 6.88 0.95
C CYS A 148 -15.00 7.26 -0.27
N LEU A 149 -15.29 8.39 -0.92
CA LEU A 149 -14.60 8.79 -2.15
C LEU A 149 -13.11 9.08 -1.91
N PRO A 150 -12.73 9.96 -0.97
CA PRO A 150 -11.32 10.22 -0.68
C PRO A 150 -10.60 9.00 -0.12
N GLU A 151 -11.28 8.17 0.68
CA GLU A 151 -10.70 6.94 1.23
C GLU A 151 -10.48 5.85 0.17
N LEU A 152 -11.36 5.73 -0.83
CA LEU A 152 -11.16 4.84 -1.98
C LEU A 152 -9.95 5.26 -2.81
N VAL A 153 -9.81 6.56 -3.08
CA VAL A 153 -8.63 7.10 -3.79
C VAL A 153 -7.36 6.79 -3.02
N LEU A 154 -7.35 7.11 -1.72
CA LEU A 154 -6.21 6.82 -0.84
C LEU A 154 -5.87 5.32 -0.81
N SER A 155 -6.87 4.48 -0.62
CA SER A 155 -6.70 3.02 -0.55
C SER A 155 -6.16 2.43 -1.85
N ALA A 156 -6.58 2.94 -3.02
CA ALA A 156 -6.08 2.50 -4.32
C ALA A 156 -4.57 2.81 -4.47
N PHE A 157 -4.13 4.01 -4.10
CA PHE A 157 -2.71 4.38 -4.13
C PHE A 157 -1.89 3.59 -3.10
N MET A 158 -2.44 3.36 -1.90
CA MET A 158 -1.80 2.54 -0.87
C MET A 158 -1.64 1.07 -1.30
N LEU A 159 -2.66 0.47 -1.93
CA LEU A 159 -2.60 -0.89 -2.48
C LEU A 159 -1.55 -0.99 -3.60
N TRP A 160 -1.47 0.02 -4.45
CA TRP A 160 -0.46 0.04 -5.51
C TRP A 160 0.96 0.15 -4.95
N LEU A 161 1.17 1.00 -3.95
CA LEU A 161 2.43 1.10 -3.22
C LEU A 161 2.77 -0.21 -2.49
N ALA A 162 1.80 -0.82 -1.82
CA ALA A 162 1.94 -2.10 -1.11
C ALA A 162 2.37 -3.23 -2.05
N HIS A 163 1.78 -3.31 -3.24
CA HIS A 163 2.19 -4.28 -4.26
C HIS A 163 3.66 -4.11 -4.67
N SER A 164 4.12 -2.86 -4.83
CA SER A 164 5.52 -2.57 -5.15
C SER A 164 6.46 -2.87 -3.99
N SER A 165 6.03 -2.56 -2.77
CA SER A 165 6.74 -2.87 -1.52
C SER A 165 6.95 -4.38 -1.34
N CYS A 166 5.91 -5.18 -1.57
CA CYS A 166 6.01 -6.64 -1.49
C CYS A 166 7.01 -7.22 -2.50
N ARG A 167 7.06 -6.70 -3.71
CA ARG A 167 8.04 -7.15 -4.71
C ARG A 167 9.48 -6.91 -4.28
N VAL A 168 9.77 -5.77 -3.64
CA VAL A 168 11.10 -5.48 -3.09
C VAL A 168 11.41 -6.40 -1.92
N SER A 169 10.46 -6.59 -0.99
CA SER A 169 10.59 -7.50 0.15
C SER A 169 10.86 -8.94 -0.30
N GLN A 170 10.10 -9.45 -1.29
CA GLN A 170 10.31 -10.80 -1.87
C GLN A 170 11.67 -10.92 -2.58
N SER A 171 12.10 -9.86 -3.29
CA SER A 171 13.44 -9.84 -3.91
C SER A 171 14.54 -9.87 -2.88
N LEU A 172 14.41 -9.14 -1.77
CA LEU A 172 15.34 -9.17 -0.65
C LEU A 172 15.40 -10.57 -0.01
N SER A 173 14.24 -11.18 0.25
CA SER A 173 14.18 -12.51 0.83
C SER A 173 14.84 -13.56 -0.09
N SER A 174 14.64 -13.47 -1.41
CA SER A 174 15.29 -14.39 -2.37
C SER A 174 16.80 -14.23 -2.43
N ILE A 175 17.32 -13.00 -2.27
CA ILE A 175 18.78 -12.76 -2.18
C ILE A 175 19.35 -13.38 -0.90
N VAL A 176 18.68 -13.20 0.23
CA VAL A 176 19.14 -13.67 1.54
C VAL A 176 19.10 -15.20 1.65
N PHE A 177 17.99 -15.82 1.21
CA PHE A 177 17.79 -17.27 1.39
C PHE A 177 18.28 -18.12 0.22
N SER A 178 18.25 -17.58 -1.01
CA SER A 178 18.58 -18.37 -2.22
C SER A 178 19.89 -17.92 -2.88
N GLY A 179 20.55 -16.88 -2.41
CA GLY A 179 21.80 -16.35 -2.99
C GLY A 179 21.62 -15.81 -4.43
N CYS A 180 20.39 -15.66 -4.88
CA CYS A 180 20.07 -15.27 -6.26
C CYS A 180 20.37 -13.76 -6.43
N ARG A 181 21.27 -13.39 -7.35
CA ARG A 181 21.54 -11.97 -7.66
C ARG A 181 20.40 -11.38 -8.51
N CYS A 182 19.35 -10.94 -7.86
CA CYS A 182 18.28 -10.20 -8.54
C CYS A 182 18.70 -8.73 -8.77
N ALA A 183 18.16 -8.12 -9.83
CA ALA A 183 18.38 -6.70 -10.14
C ALA A 183 17.61 -5.79 -9.14
N LEU A 184 18.09 -5.71 -7.90
CA LEU A 184 17.46 -4.98 -6.79
C LEU A 184 17.31 -3.47 -7.08
N ASN A 185 18.31 -2.87 -7.77
CA ASN A 185 18.29 -1.43 -8.07
C ASN A 185 17.06 -1.02 -8.88
N GLY A 186 16.63 -1.82 -9.85
CA GLY A 186 15.43 -1.56 -10.63
C GLY A 186 14.15 -1.64 -9.81
N ALA A 187 14.08 -2.57 -8.86
CA ALA A 187 12.93 -2.74 -7.98
C ALA A 187 12.82 -1.57 -6.97
N ILE A 188 13.93 -1.17 -6.37
CA ILE A 188 13.99 -0.02 -5.44
C ILE A 188 13.60 1.27 -6.16
N ARG A 189 14.15 1.53 -7.36
CA ARG A 189 13.79 2.72 -8.13
C ARG A 189 12.28 2.78 -8.43
N ARG A 190 11.68 1.65 -8.81
CA ARG A 190 10.23 1.59 -9.04
C ARG A 190 9.45 1.85 -7.75
N LEU A 191 9.86 1.27 -6.63
CA LEU A 191 9.23 1.50 -5.34
C LEU A 191 9.25 2.97 -4.97
N SER A 192 10.42 3.66 -5.14
CA SER A 192 10.54 5.09 -4.85
C SER A 192 9.64 5.96 -5.75
N VAL A 193 9.54 5.63 -7.04
CA VAL A 193 8.60 6.33 -7.96
C VAL A 193 7.15 6.12 -7.53
N HIS A 194 6.76 4.89 -7.18
CA HIS A 194 5.40 4.60 -6.70
C HIS A 194 5.12 5.29 -5.37
N TYR A 195 6.13 5.42 -4.50
CA TYR A 195 5.98 6.17 -3.25
C TYR A 195 5.71 7.66 -3.51
N LEU A 196 6.45 8.30 -4.41
CA LEU A 196 6.20 9.70 -4.79
C LEU A 196 4.81 9.90 -5.40
N LEU A 197 4.38 8.98 -6.27
CA LEU A 197 3.03 9.01 -6.83
C LEU A 197 1.96 8.78 -5.75
N CYS A 198 2.22 7.90 -4.78
CA CYS A 198 1.35 7.68 -3.65
C CYS A 198 1.24 8.94 -2.78
N LEU A 199 2.33 9.67 -2.53
CA LEU A 199 2.30 10.95 -1.81
C LEU A 199 1.45 12.00 -2.53
N LEU A 200 1.53 12.06 -3.86
CA LEU A 200 0.65 12.92 -4.64
C LEU A 200 -0.82 12.49 -4.47
N GLY A 201 -1.11 11.19 -4.52
CA GLY A 201 -2.44 10.64 -4.23
C GLY A 201 -2.94 10.96 -2.82
N CYS A 202 -2.05 10.91 -1.82
CA CYS A 202 -2.36 11.33 -0.45
C CYS A 202 -2.73 12.82 -0.38
N ALA A 203 -2.00 13.70 -1.08
CA ALA A 203 -2.30 15.13 -1.12
C ALA A 203 -3.67 15.40 -1.76
N VAL A 204 -3.96 14.74 -2.88
CA VAL A 204 -5.26 14.87 -3.58
C VAL A 204 -6.41 14.34 -2.71
N SER A 205 -6.25 13.15 -2.13
CA SER A 205 -7.26 12.56 -1.24
C SER A 205 -7.54 13.46 -0.03
N SER A 206 -6.49 13.98 0.61
CA SER A 206 -6.62 14.91 1.75
C SER A 206 -7.30 16.21 1.35
N PHE A 207 -7.03 16.72 0.13
CA PHE A 207 -7.70 17.90 -0.40
C PHE A 207 -9.19 17.66 -0.65
N MET A 208 -9.54 16.52 -1.23
CA MET A 208 -10.93 16.11 -1.44
C MET A 208 -11.67 15.98 -0.11
N PHE A 209 -11.05 15.35 0.89
CA PHE A 209 -11.63 15.20 2.22
C PHE A 209 -11.88 16.56 2.89
N SER A 210 -10.89 17.45 2.86
CA SER A 210 -11.01 18.79 3.47
C SER A 210 -12.07 19.63 2.78
N GLY A 211 -12.18 19.54 1.46
CA GLY A 211 -13.24 20.19 0.70
C GLY A 211 -14.63 19.68 1.06
N SER A 212 -14.80 18.36 1.16
CA SER A 212 -16.07 17.76 1.56
C SER A 212 -16.43 18.13 3.00
N ALA A 213 -15.50 18.11 3.94
CA ALA A 213 -15.72 18.45 5.34
C ALA A 213 -16.18 19.90 5.52
N VAL A 214 -15.54 20.85 4.82
CA VAL A 214 -15.92 22.28 4.87
C VAL A 214 -17.27 22.53 4.21
N LEU A 215 -17.55 21.89 3.06
CA LEU A 215 -18.85 22.02 2.40
C LEU A 215 -20.01 21.50 3.25
N PHE A 216 -19.80 20.39 3.96
CA PHE A 216 -20.84 19.87 4.87
C PHE A 216 -21.01 20.67 6.13
N ALA A 217 -19.95 21.22 6.70
CA ALA A 217 -20.06 22.15 7.82
C ALA A 217 -20.90 23.37 7.45
N SER A 218 -20.79 23.87 6.22
CA SER A 218 -21.59 25.03 5.74
C SER A 218 -23.06 24.70 5.42
N VAL A 219 -23.42 23.43 5.23
CA VAL A 219 -24.80 23.00 4.90
C VAL A 219 -25.56 22.52 6.14
N LEU A 220 -24.86 22.11 7.21
CA LEU A 220 -25.47 21.59 8.46
C LEU A 220 -25.53 22.64 9.58
N LEU A 221 -24.83 23.77 9.45
CA LEU A 221 -24.94 24.96 10.30
C LEU A 221 -25.87 26.01 9.68
#